data_46372876a6e139be132d94175484d70f
#
_entry.id   46372876a6e139be132d94175484d70f
#
_cell.length_a   1.000
_cell.length_b   1.000
_cell.length_c   1.000
_cell.angle_alpha   90.00
_cell.angle_beta   90.00
_cell.angle_gamma   90.00
#
_symmetry.space_group_name_H-M   'P 1'
#
loop_
_entity.id
_entity.type
_entity.pdbx_description
1 polymer ?
#
loop_
_entity_poly.entity_id
_entity_poly.type
_entity_poly.pdbx_seq_one_letter_code
_entity_poly.pdbx_strand_id
1 'polypeptide(L)'
;MITPHAAQFDPHGAFLPDEFDPAMTLTDDLKVVTLRDHVERVVRDYFEALDGEVPSDVYELILQEIELPLLTVVLEKTRGNQSKSAQILGLNRGTLRKKLKKYHLMA
;
A
#
# COMPACT_ATOMS: atom_id res chain seq x y z
N MET A 1 14.02 11.52 8.36
CA MET A 1 14.27 11.65 8.24
C MET A 1 14.15 11.58 8.03
N ILE A 2 13.90 11.51 7.89
CA ILE A 2 14.11 11.52 7.65
C ILE A 2 14.10 11.23 7.14
N THR A 3 14.04 11.12 6.89
CA THR A 3 14.45 11.03 6.45
C THR A 3 14.48 10.65 6.18
N PRO A 4 14.63 10.41 6.35
CA PRO A 4 14.88 10.20 6.15
C PRO A 4 14.78 9.72 5.84
N HIS A 5 14.85 9.56 5.97
CA HIS A 5 15.12 9.46 5.76
C HIS A 5 15.07 9.08 5.06
N ALA A 6 15.05 8.85 5.00
CA ALA A 6 15.11 8.88 4.44
C ALA A 6 14.84 8.62 3.90
N ALA A 7 14.97 8.43 3.92
CA ALA A 7 14.68 8.46 3.44
C ALA A 7 14.39 8.00 2.92
N GLN A 8 14.62 7.86 2.93
CA GLN A 8 14.33 7.79 2.41
C GLN A 8 14.20 7.37 1.27
N PHE A 9 14.15 7.07 0.98
CA PHE A 9 14.16 6.82 -0.16
C PHE A 9 14.05 7.57 -1.22
N ASP A 10 14.38 7.94 -1.59
CA ASP A 10 14.18 8.59 -2.52
C ASP A 10 14.94 8.72 -3.36
N PRO A 11 15.36 8.16 -3.53
CA PRO A 11 16.28 8.51 -4.16
C PRO A 11 16.24 9.24 -5.20
N HIS A 12 15.85 9.20 -4.84
CA HIS A 12 15.53 9.69 -5.17
C HIS A 12 14.94 10.24 -5.18
N GLY A 13 14.96 10.26 -5.00
CA GLY A 13 14.42 10.78 -4.59
C GLY A 13 13.47 10.84 -4.28
N ALA A 14 13.18 10.84 -4.28
CA ALA A 14 12.24 11.01 -3.84
C ALA A 14 11.65 10.69 -3.18
N PHE A 15 11.84 10.69 -2.98
CA PHE A 15 11.02 10.35 -2.49
C PHE A 15 10.40 10.44 -1.27
N LEU A 16 10.53 9.69 -0.30
CA LEU A 16 9.80 9.82 0.92
C LEU A 16 10.41 10.88 1.80
N PRO A 17 9.56 11.73 2.43
CA PRO A 17 10.08 12.68 3.39
C PRO A 17 10.59 11.97 4.63
N ASP A 18 11.50 12.61 5.35
CA ASP A 18 12.14 12.01 6.51
C ASP A 18 11.14 11.64 7.60
N GLU A 19 10.11 12.44 7.75
CA GLU A 19 9.14 12.21 8.81
C GLU A 19 8.03 11.27 8.38
N PHE A 20 8.08 10.76 7.16
CA PHE A 20 7.05 9.83 6.71
C PHE A 20 7.21 8.48 7.38
N ASP A 21 6.15 7.99 7.99
CA ASP A 21 6.09 6.67 8.61
C ASP A 21 4.90 5.94 8.01
N PRO A 22 5.13 4.90 7.20
CA PRO A 22 4.01 4.20 6.57
C PRO A 22 3.06 3.54 7.56
N ALA A 23 3.48 3.36 8.80
CA ALA A 23 2.60 2.79 9.83
C ALA A 23 1.67 3.84 10.45
N MET A 24 1.82 5.11 10.09
CA MET A 24 1.09 6.16 10.76
C MET A 24 0.31 7.01 9.79
N THR A 25 -0.87 7.41 10.22
CA THR A 25 -1.71 8.34 9.50
C THR A 25 -2.31 9.30 10.50
N LEU A 26 -2.07 10.59 10.30
CA LEU A 26 -2.67 11.59 11.17
C LEU A 26 -4.10 11.84 10.71
N THR A 27 -5.05 11.68 11.63
CA THR A 27 -6.45 11.94 11.34
C THR A 27 -6.89 13.27 11.89
N ASP A 28 -6.33 13.64 13.04
CA ASP A 28 -6.60 14.94 13.64
C ASP A 28 -5.56 15.19 14.71
N ASP A 29 -5.75 16.26 15.46
CA ASP A 29 -4.78 16.67 16.47
C ASP A 29 -4.73 15.74 17.67
N LEU A 30 -5.72 14.89 17.83
CA LEU A 30 -5.88 14.11 19.05
C LEU A 30 -5.49 12.66 18.88
N LYS A 31 -5.35 12.21 17.66
CA LYS A 31 -5.27 10.79 17.44
C LYS A 31 -4.38 10.47 16.25
N VAL A 32 -3.51 9.53 16.46
CA VAL A 32 -2.71 8.96 15.38
C VAL A 32 -3.21 7.55 15.14
N VAL A 33 -3.62 7.28 13.90
CA VAL A 33 -4.15 5.99 13.52
C VAL A 33 -3.17 5.36 12.54
N THR A 34 -2.71 4.16 12.85
CA THR A 34 -1.78 3.47 11.97
C THR A 34 -2.55 2.78 10.84
N LEU A 35 -1.83 2.46 9.78
CA LEU A 35 -2.40 1.64 8.72
C LEU A 35 -2.89 0.31 9.30
N ARG A 36 -2.13 -0.25 10.23
CA ARG A 36 -2.50 -1.49 10.89
C ARG A 36 -3.87 -1.36 11.57
N ASP A 37 -4.09 -0.25 12.24
CA ASP A 37 -5.37 -0.02 12.91
C ASP A 37 -6.52 0.09 11.92
N HIS A 38 -6.29 0.74 10.79
CA HIS A 38 -7.31 0.84 9.76
C HIS A 38 -7.66 -0.52 9.19
N VAL A 39 -6.64 -1.33 8.90
CA VAL A 39 -6.88 -2.66 8.36
C VAL A 39 -7.65 -3.51 9.36
N GLU A 40 -7.27 -3.43 10.64
CA GLU A 40 -7.98 -4.19 11.66
C GLU A 40 -9.45 -3.81 11.69
N ARG A 41 -9.75 -2.52 11.63
CA ARG A 41 -11.14 -2.08 11.65
C ARG A 41 -11.89 -2.59 10.43
N VAL A 42 -11.28 -2.48 9.26
CA VAL A 42 -11.92 -2.95 8.03
C VAL A 42 -12.26 -4.43 8.13
N VAL A 43 -11.32 -5.22 8.65
CA VAL A 43 -11.55 -6.65 8.78
C VAL A 43 -12.66 -6.95 9.77
N ARG A 44 -12.69 -6.24 10.90
CA ARG A 44 -13.77 -6.44 11.87
C ARG A 44 -15.12 -6.09 11.28
N ASP A 45 -15.19 -4.96 10.56
CA ASP A 45 -16.44 -4.54 9.94
C ASP A 45 -16.90 -5.56 8.91
N TYR A 46 -15.96 -6.14 8.18
CA TYR A 46 -16.28 -7.14 7.19
C TYR A 46 -16.95 -8.36 7.84
N PHE A 47 -16.38 -8.83 8.95
CA PHE A 47 -16.97 -9.97 9.65
C PHE A 47 -18.33 -9.65 10.21
N GLU A 48 -18.52 -8.45 10.73
CA GLU A 48 -19.81 -8.03 11.27
C GLU A 48 -20.87 -7.97 10.16
N ALA A 49 -20.48 -7.51 8.99
CA ALA A 49 -21.41 -7.41 7.87
C ALA A 49 -21.86 -8.77 7.37
N LEU A 50 -21.08 -9.82 7.62
CA LEU A 50 -21.45 -11.16 7.20
C LEU A 50 -22.53 -11.79 8.08
N ASP A 51 -22.74 -11.23 9.25
CA ASP A 51 -23.84 -11.63 10.13
C ASP A 51 -23.86 -13.14 10.39
N GLY A 52 -22.73 -13.67 10.78
CA GLY A 52 -22.63 -15.08 11.16
C GLY A 52 -22.23 -16.01 10.04
N GLU A 53 -22.20 -15.55 8.82
CA GLU A 53 -21.73 -16.39 7.72
C GLU A 53 -20.22 -16.53 7.79
N VAL A 54 -19.71 -17.67 7.37
CA VAL A 54 -18.28 -17.91 7.36
C VAL A 54 -17.70 -17.37 6.06
N PRO A 55 -16.78 -16.42 6.16
CA PRO A 55 -16.18 -15.87 4.95
C PRO A 55 -15.17 -16.81 4.33
N SER A 56 -14.87 -16.57 3.08
CA SER A 56 -13.79 -17.25 2.40
C SER A 56 -12.97 -16.22 1.65
N ASP A 57 -11.72 -16.59 1.37
CA ASP A 57 -10.84 -15.72 0.58
C ASP A 57 -10.62 -14.34 1.18
N VAL A 58 -10.69 -14.25 2.50
CA VAL A 58 -10.52 -12.96 3.19
C VAL A 58 -9.13 -12.38 2.92
N TYR A 59 -8.12 -13.25 2.93
CA TYR A 59 -6.76 -12.77 2.69
C TYR A 59 -6.66 -12.05 1.34
N GLU A 60 -7.17 -12.69 0.31
CA GLU A 60 -7.10 -12.13 -1.03
C GLU A 60 -7.93 -10.85 -1.13
N LEU A 61 -9.09 -10.85 -0.53
CA LEU A 61 -9.96 -9.71 -0.56
C LEU A 61 -9.30 -8.48 0.07
N ILE A 62 -8.72 -8.64 1.24
CA ILE A 62 -8.07 -7.53 1.94
C ILE A 62 -6.79 -7.13 1.21
N LEU A 63 -6.05 -8.11 0.71
CA LEU A 63 -4.81 -7.82 0.00
C LEU A 63 -5.06 -6.94 -1.22
N GLN A 64 -6.14 -7.22 -1.96
CA GLN A 64 -6.48 -6.40 -3.13
C GLN A 64 -6.75 -4.95 -2.75
N GLU A 65 -7.42 -4.75 -1.62
CA GLU A 65 -7.74 -3.41 -1.16
C GLU A 65 -6.50 -2.61 -0.83
N ILE A 66 -5.42 -3.28 -0.45
CA ILE A 66 -4.16 -2.64 -0.13
C ILE A 66 -3.29 -2.49 -1.36
N GLU A 67 -3.22 -3.54 -2.17
CA GLU A 67 -2.31 -3.54 -3.31
C GLU A 67 -2.71 -2.53 -4.38
N LEU A 68 -4.00 -2.40 -4.65
CA LEU A 68 -4.43 -1.54 -5.73
C LEU A 68 -3.97 -0.10 -5.53
N PRO A 69 -4.28 0.55 -4.40
CA PRO A 69 -3.79 1.92 -4.21
C PRO A 69 -2.27 2.00 -4.10
N LEU A 70 -1.64 0.99 -3.49
CA LEU A 70 -0.19 1.00 -3.36
C LEU A 70 0.48 0.99 -4.74
N LEU A 71 0.06 0.09 -5.61
CA LEU A 71 0.65 0.00 -6.94
C LEU A 71 0.33 1.24 -7.77
N THR A 72 -0.89 1.76 -7.64
CA THR A 72 -1.30 2.94 -8.37
C THR A 72 -0.40 4.13 -8.04
N VAL A 73 -0.18 4.37 -6.76
CA VAL A 73 0.62 5.52 -6.35
C VAL A 73 2.08 5.35 -6.76
N VAL A 74 2.63 4.15 -6.61
CA VAL A 74 4.02 3.94 -6.99
C VAL A 74 4.20 4.14 -8.50
N LEU A 75 3.25 3.65 -9.30
CA LEU A 75 3.33 3.88 -10.75
C LEU A 75 3.25 5.35 -11.09
N GLU A 76 2.41 6.10 -10.39
CA GLU A 76 2.33 7.54 -10.60
C GLU A 76 3.68 8.20 -10.31
N LYS A 77 4.29 7.83 -9.21
CA LYS A 77 5.56 8.43 -8.81
C LYS A 77 6.70 8.08 -9.75
N THR A 78 6.63 6.93 -10.40
CA THR A 78 7.66 6.51 -11.34
C THR A 78 7.29 6.81 -12.79
N ARG A 79 6.12 7.43 -13.01
CA ARG A 79 5.62 7.73 -14.35
C ARG A 79 5.53 6.48 -15.21
N GLY A 80 5.08 5.38 -14.60
CA GLY A 80 4.86 4.14 -15.30
C GLY A 80 6.10 3.30 -15.50
N ASN A 81 7.21 3.68 -14.93
CA ASN A 81 8.45 2.91 -15.06
C ASN A 81 8.37 1.65 -14.21
N GLN A 82 8.16 0.51 -14.85
CA GLN A 82 7.94 -0.74 -14.13
C GLN A 82 9.18 -1.24 -13.40
N SER A 83 10.35 -1.08 -14.02
CA SER A 83 11.59 -1.51 -13.37
C SER A 83 11.82 -0.74 -12.09
N LYS A 84 11.62 0.58 -12.15
CA LYS A 84 11.81 1.42 -10.99
C LYS A 84 10.74 1.13 -9.93
N SER A 85 9.52 0.91 -10.36
CA SER A 85 8.44 0.58 -9.44
C SER A 85 8.72 -0.73 -8.70
N ALA A 86 9.19 -1.74 -9.43
CA ALA A 86 9.53 -3.01 -8.80
C ALA A 86 10.62 -2.82 -7.77
N GLN A 87 11.61 -2.00 -8.09
CA GLN A 87 12.70 -1.73 -7.19
C GLN A 87 12.20 -1.04 -5.91
N ILE A 88 11.37 -0.03 -6.07
CA ILE A 88 10.81 0.70 -4.93
C ILE A 88 9.98 -0.23 -4.05
N LEU A 89 9.20 -1.09 -4.68
CA LEU A 89 8.32 -2.00 -3.95
C LEU A 89 9.05 -3.20 -3.37
N GLY A 90 10.25 -3.46 -3.83
CA GLY A 90 10.98 -4.65 -3.40
C GLY A 90 10.44 -5.92 -4.03
N LEU A 91 9.86 -5.80 -5.21
CA LEU A 91 9.28 -6.94 -5.90
C LEU A 91 10.12 -7.33 -7.11
N ASN A 92 10.04 -8.60 -7.47
CA ASN A 92 10.55 -9.05 -8.75
C ASN A 92 9.71 -8.43 -9.86
N ARG A 93 10.36 -8.06 -10.97
CA ARG A 93 9.68 -7.38 -12.05
C ARG A 93 8.54 -8.23 -12.62
N GLY A 94 8.76 -9.53 -12.75
CA GLY A 94 7.72 -10.41 -13.26
C GLY A 94 6.52 -10.47 -12.32
N THR A 95 6.79 -10.49 -11.02
CA THR A 95 5.73 -10.46 -10.03
C THR A 95 4.93 -9.17 -10.13
N LEU A 96 5.62 -8.04 -10.28
CA LEU A 96 4.95 -6.76 -10.43
C LEU A 96 4.06 -6.75 -11.66
N ARG A 97 4.57 -7.24 -12.79
CA ARG A 97 3.79 -7.24 -14.02
C ARG A 97 2.51 -8.06 -13.87
N LYS A 98 2.58 -9.20 -13.20
CA LYS A 98 1.39 -10.01 -12.96
C LYS A 98 0.36 -9.25 -12.14
N LYS A 99 0.82 -8.54 -11.12
CA LYS A 99 -0.09 -7.75 -10.29
C LYS A 99 -0.69 -6.59 -11.07
N LEU A 100 0.11 -5.93 -11.88
CA LEU A 100 -0.41 -4.82 -12.68
C LEU A 100 -1.47 -5.29 -13.66
N LYS A 101 -1.29 -6.45 -14.25
CA LYS A 101 -2.30 -7.01 -15.14
C LYS A 101 -3.56 -7.39 -14.37
N LYS A 102 -3.38 -7.97 -13.20
CA LYS A 102 -4.51 -8.36 -12.37
C LYS A 102 -5.43 -7.19 -12.05
N TYR A 103 -4.85 -6.03 -11.81
CA TYR A 103 -5.61 -4.84 -11.44
C TYR A 103 -5.88 -3.91 -12.61
N HIS A 104 -5.56 -4.35 -13.83
CA HIS A 104 -5.77 -3.55 -15.04
C HIS A 104 -5.02 -2.24 -15.01
N LEU A 105 -3.83 -2.25 -14.43
CA LEU A 105 -2.97 -1.07 -14.36
C LEU A 105 -1.97 -1.03 -15.50
N MET A 106 -2.01 -1.99 -16.39
CA MET A 106 -1.20 -2.00 -17.59
C MET A 106 -1.93 -2.80 -18.67
N ALA A 107 -1.55 -2.53 -19.91
CA ALA A 107 -2.14 -3.25 -21.04
C ALA A 107 -1.63 -4.68 -21.12
#